data_2b2f8a01d2e59268418d584e9e8efc97
#
_entry.id   2b2f8a01d2e59268418d584e9e8efc97
#
_cell.length_a   1.000
_cell.length_b   1.000
_cell.length_c   1.000
_cell.angle_alpha   90.00
_cell.angle_beta   90.00
_cell.angle_gamma   90.00
#
_symmetry.space_group_name_H-M   'P 1'
#
loop_
_entity.id
_entity.type
_entity.pdbx_description
1 polymer ?
#
loop_
_entity_poly.entity_id
_entity_poly.type
_entity_poly.pdbx_seq_one_letter_code
_entity_poly.pdbx_strand_id
1 'polypeptide(L)'
;TANNWMHMMWAGSNANEYYMSFRLQNNTQVGTITTNGSSTTYTTSSDYRLKENVDYTWDATTRLKQLKPARFNFIADDTNTLVDGFIAHEVSSVVPEAITGEKDAMEAAVLYVEGDELPSGKSVGDVKFPEQIAAQAIDQSKLVPLLVKTIQELEARITALEA
;
A
#
# COMPACT_ATOMS: atom_id res chain seq x y z
N THR A 1 5.63 -3.12 -23.93
CA THR A 1 4.27 -3.32 -23.40
C THR A 1 4.35 -4.35 -22.28
N ALA A 2 4.23 -3.91 -21.02
CA ALA A 2 4.14 -4.80 -19.88
C ALA A 2 2.76 -5.46 -19.92
N ASN A 3 2.71 -6.77 -20.14
CA ASN A 3 1.49 -7.54 -20.00
C ASN A 3 1.24 -7.76 -18.50
N ASN A 4 0.39 -6.92 -17.92
CA ASN A 4 -0.12 -7.15 -16.58
C ASN A 4 -1.26 -8.17 -16.65
N TRP A 5 -1.01 -9.40 -16.20
CA TRP A 5 -2.04 -10.43 -16.09
C TRP A 5 -2.60 -10.43 -14.67
N MET A 6 -3.90 -10.22 -14.53
CA MET A 6 -4.62 -10.49 -13.30
C MET A 6 -5.28 -11.86 -13.42
N HIS A 7 -4.79 -12.84 -12.65
CA HIS A 7 -5.42 -14.14 -12.54
C HIS A 7 -6.39 -14.13 -11.35
N MET A 8 -7.67 -14.09 -11.63
CA MET A 8 -8.71 -14.41 -10.64
C MET A 8 -9.07 -15.90 -10.81
N MET A 9 -8.81 -16.69 -9.79
CA MET A 9 -9.21 -18.09 -9.77
C MET A 9 -10.37 -18.25 -8.79
N TRP A 10 -11.48 -18.79 -9.30
CA TRP A 10 -12.55 -19.28 -8.46
C TRP A 10 -12.28 -20.75 -8.15
N ALA A 11 -12.24 -21.09 -6.89
CA ALA A 11 -12.02 -22.43 -6.44
C ALA A 11 -13.30 -23.07 -5.94
N GLY A 12 -13.56 -24.28 -6.39
CA GLY A 12 -14.74 -25.06 -6.05
C GLY A 12 -14.57 -26.01 -4.87
N SER A 13 -13.47 -25.94 -4.10
CA SER A 13 -13.20 -26.83 -2.97
C SER A 13 -12.62 -26.09 -1.76
N ASN A 14 -12.81 -26.65 -0.55
CA ASN A 14 -12.36 -26.05 0.73
C ASN A 14 -10.84 -26.14 0.97
N ALA A 15 -10.02 -26.24 -0.07
CA ALA A 15 -8.57 -26.29 0.04
C ALA A 15 -7.95 -24.88 -0.02
N ASN A 16 -6.69 -24.77 0.38
CA ASN A 16 -5.91 -23.54 0.25
C ASN A 16 -5.82 -23.11 -1.22
N GLU A 17 -6.56 -22.09 -1.60
CA GLU A 17 -6.67 -21.67 -2.98
C GLU A 17 -6.25 -20.21 -3.16
N TYR A 18 -5.57 -19.96 -4.29
CA TYR A 18 -5.14 -18.62 -4.67
C TYR A 18 -6.30 -17.89 -5.35
N TYR A 19 -6.76 -16.79 -4.76
CA TYR A 19 -7.67 -15.86 -5.44
C TYR A 19 -6.90 -14.88 -6.32
N MET A 20 -5.68 -14.50 -5.89
CA MET A 20 -4.81 -13.65 -6.66
C MET A 20 -3.35 -14.01 -6.40
N SER A 21 -2.56 -14.11 -7.46
CA SER A 21 -1.10 -14.33 -7.37
C SER A 21 -0.41 -13.20 -8.12
N PHE A 22 0.44 -12.48 -7.41
CA PHE A 22 1.28 -11.43 -7.98
C PHE A 22 2.62 -12.04 -8.40
N ARG A 23 2.94 -11.94 -9.71
CA ARG A 23 4.13 -12.55 -10.29
C ARG A 23 4.90 -11.55 -11.13
N LEU A 24 6.23 -11.67 -11.11
CA LEU A 24 7.11 -10.97 -12.04
C LEU A 24 7.05 -11.63 -13.43
N GLN A 25 7.60 -10.96 -14.43
CA GLN A 25 7.66 -11.45 -15.81
C GLN A 25 8.38 -12.82 -15.93
N ASN A 26 9.35 -13.10 -15.06
CA ASN A 26 10.07 -14.39 -14.98
C ASN A 26 9.30 -15.46 -14.20
N ASN A 27 7.99 -15.26 -13.95
CA ASN A 27 7.11 -16.14 -13.20
C ASN A 27 7.41 -16.26 -11.69
N THR A 28 8.33 -15.48 -11.13
CA THR A 28 8.60 -15.45 -9.69
C THR A 28 7.40 -14.86 -8.95
N GLN A 29 6.84 -15.60 -7.99
CA GLN A 29 5.74 -15.13 -7.15
C GLN A 29 6.27 -14.18 -6.08
N VAL A 30 5.67 -12.98 -5.98
CA VAL A 30 6.05 -11.94 -5.02
C VAL A 30 4.97 -11.67 -3.97
N GLY A 31 3.76 -12.15 -4.19
CA GLY A 31 2.66 -12.02 -3.24
C GLY A 31 1.43 -12.80 -3.65
N THR A 32 0.50 -13.00 -2.70
CA THR A 32 -0.77 -13.70 -2.94
C THR A 32 -1.88 -13.18 -2.06
N ILE A 33 -3.11 -13.38 -2.53
CA ILE A 33 -4.31 -13.40 -1.69
C ILE A 33 -4.86 -14.83 -1.77
N THR A 34 -4.94 -15.50 -0.61
CA THR A 34 -5.39 -16.89 -0.50
C THR A 34 -6.49 -17.03 0.53
N THR A 35 -7.25 -18.12 0.46
CA THR A 35 -8.19 -18.53 1.51
C THR A 35 -8.03 -20.00 1.83
N ASN A 36 -8.42 -20.39 3.05
CA ASN A 36 -8.54 -21.78 3.49
C ASN A 36 -10.01 -22.19 3.73
N GLY A 37 -10.96 -21.40 3.21
CA GLY A 37 -12.39 -21.61 3.40
C GLY A 37 -12.98 -20.94 4.65
N SER A 38 -12.16 -20.49 5.58
CA SER A 38 -12.59 -19.78 6.81
C SER A 38 -11.90 -18.44 7.03
N SER A 39 -10.74 -18.22 6.43
CA SER A 39 -9.98 -16.97 6.55
C SER A 39 -9.29 -16.61 5.24
N THR A 40 -9.02 -15.32 5.05
CA THR A 40 -8.24 -14.79 3.93
C THR A 40 -6.86 -14.36 4.43
N THR A 41 -5.83 -14.72 3.67
CA THR A 41 -4.44 -14.37 3.97
C THR A 41 -3.87 -13.51 2.84
N TYR A 42 -3.23 -12.42 3.23
CA TYR A 42 -2.47 -11.51 2.35
C TYR A 42 -0.99 -11.73 2.61
N THR A 43 -0.24 -12.16 1.61
CA THR A 43 1.19 -12.46 1.77
C THR A 43 2.05 -11.71 0.79
N THR A 44 3.23 -11.33 1.26
CA THR A 44 4.34 -10.82 0.46
C THR A 44 5.57 -11.68 0.71
N SER A 45 6.45 -11.81 -0.29
CA SER A 45 7.70 -12.54 -0.14
C SER A 45 8.58 -11.92 0.94
N SER A 46 9.11 -12.75 1.84
CA SER A 46 10.03 -12.35 2.91
C SER A 46 11.13 -13.37 3.16
N ASP A 47 11.50 -14.14 2.14
CA ASP A 47 12.59 -15.12 2.22
C ASP A 47 13.93 -14.42 2.45
N TYR A 48 14.74 -14.94 3.37
CA TYR A 48 16.04 -14.38 3.73
C TYR A 48 17.02 -14.33 2.55
N ARG A 49 16.90 -15.26 1.60
CA ARG A 49 17.74 -15.33 0.38
C ARG A 49 17.50 -14.16 -0.58
N LEU A 50 16.44 -13.39 -0.38
CA LEU A 50 16.09 -12.18 -1.14
C LEU A 50 16.52 -10.90 -0.44
N LYS A 51 17.29 -11.02 0.67
CA LYS A 51 17.67 -9.89 1.52
C LYS A 51 19.18 -9.88 1.73
N GLU A 52 19.74 -8.69 1.79
CA GLU A 52 21.15 -8.45 2.11
C GLU A 52 21.28 -7.28 3.10
N ASN A 53 22.46 -7.07 3.66
CA ASN A 53 22.77 -5.98 4.59
C ASN A 53 21.78 -5.88 5.76
N VAL A 54 21.43 -7.04 6.33
CA VAL A 54 20.45 -7.11 7.43
C VAL A 54 21.07 -6.49 8.69
N ASP A 55 20.47 -5.39 9.18
CA ASP A 55 20.85 -4.70 10.41
C ASP A 55 19.76 -4.83 11.48
N TYR A 56 20.14 -5.26 12.68
CA TYR A 56 19.26 -5.37 13.86
C TYR A 56 19.49 -4.25 14.88
N THR A 57 20.44 -3.31 14.63
CA THR A 57 20.91 -2.33 15.62
C THR A 57 20.40 -0.90 15.41
N TRP A 58 19.56 -0.70 14.38
CA TRP A 58 19.02 0.62 14.05
C TRP A 58 18.07 1.18 15.13
N ASP A 59 18.05 2.52 15.30
CA ASP A 59 17.24 3.24 16.29
C ASP A 59 15.79 3.43 15.78
N ALA A 60 14.89 2.59 16.30
CA ALA A 60 13.48 2.64 15.94
C ALA A 60 12.72 3.72 16.70
N THR A 61 13.03 3.92 17.96
CA THR A 61 12.29 4.87 18.83
C THR A 61 12.41 6.29 18.31
N THR A 62 13.59 6.73 17.90
CA THR A 62 13.78 8.07 17.32
C THR A 62 13.06 8.23 16.00
N ARG A 63 13.07 7.20 15.16
CA ARG A 63 12.34 7.17 13.87
C ARG A 63 10.83 7.21 14.09
N LEU A 64 10.29 6.39 15.01
CA LEU A 64 8.86 6.35 15.32
C LEU A 64 8.31 7.69 15.79
N LYS A 65 9.05 8.40 16.63
CA LYS A 65 8.63 9.70 17.19
C LYS A 65 8.42 10.78 16.14
N GLN A 66 8.91 10.61 14.93
CA GLN A 66 8.70 11.54 13.82
C GLN A 66 7.37 11.32 13.11
N LEU A 67 6.74 10.15 13.29
CA LEU A 67 5.40 9.89 12.75
C LEU A 67 4.36 10.72 13.48
N LYS A 68 3.37 11.21 12.72
CA LYS A 68 2.28 12.08 13.21
C LYS A 68 0.93 11.38 12.97
N PRO A 69 0.48 10.52 13.89
CA PRO A 69 -0.89 10.01 13.82
C PRO A 69 -1.89 11.18 13.83
N ALA A 70 -2.85 11.14 12.94
CA ALA A 70 -3.86 12.20 12.79
C ALA A 70 -5.26 11.61 12.85
N ARG A 71 -6.22 12.43 13.29
CA ARG A 71 -7.65 12.13 13.21
C ARG A 71 -8.27 13.07 12.19
N PHE A 72 -9.02 12.52 11.24
CA PHE A 72 -9.63 13.27 10.14
C PHE A 72 -10.90 12.57 9.64
N ASN A 73 -11.64 13.24 8.76
CA ASN A 73 -12.66 12.62 7.93
C ASN A 73 -12.32 12.81 6.45
N PHE A 74 -12.81 11.91 5.60
CA PHE A 74 -12.67 12.06 4.17
C PHE A 74 -13.66 13.12 3.62
N ILE A 75 -13.21 13.93 2.68
CA ILE A 75 -14.03 14.98 2.06
C ILE A 75 -15.29 14.39 1.40
N ALA A 76 -15.18 13.17 0.84
CA ALA A 76 -16.30 12.48 0.19
C ALA A 76 -17.27 11.80 1.17
N ASP A 77 -17.03 11.88 2.48
CA ASP A 77 -17.91 11.31 3.51
C ASP A 77 -18.84 12.38 4.06
N ASP A 78 -20.08 12.38 3.58
CA ASP A 78 -21.14 13.31 4.01
C ASP A 78 -21.51 13.16 5.49
N THR A 79 -21.16 12.05 6.14
CA THR A 79 -21.41 11.81 7.56
C THR A 79 -20.35 12.42 8.47
N ASN A 80 -19.24 12.89 7.92
CA ASN A 80 -18.08 13.40 8.64
C ASN A 80 -17.52 12.42 9.69
N THR A 81 -17.54 11.12 9.39
CA THR A 81 -17.05 10.08 10.29
C THR A 81 -15.55 10.25 10.52
N LEU A 82 -15.16 10.46 11.78
CA LEU A 82 -13.75 10.59 12.16
C LEU A 82 -13.06 9.24 12.13
N VAL A 83 -11.89 9.20 11.49
CA VAL A 83 -11.00 8.04 11.44
C VAL A 83 -9.60 8.42 11.88
N ASP A 84 -8.87 7.48 12.47
CA ASP A 84 -7.48 7.65 12.82
C ASP A 84 -6.58 7.09 11.72
N GLY A 85 -5.52 7.81 11.37
CA GLY A 85 -4.62 7.40 10.32
C GLY A 85 -3.41 8.30 10.18
N PHE A 86 -2.88 8.38 8.97
CA PHE A 86 -1.69 9.17 8.64
C PHE A 86 -1.91 9.95 7.35
N ILE A 87 -1.20 11.06 7.23
CA ILE A 87 -1.07 11.80 5.97
C ILE A 87 0.15 11.28 5.23
N ALA A 88 -0.05 10.74 4.02
CA ALA A 88 0.97 9.98 3.28
C ALA A 88 2.29 10.73 3.10
N HIS A 89 2.27 12.00 2.67
CA HIS A 89 3.51 12.77 2.46
C HIS A 89 4.25 13.10 3.78
N GLU A 90 3.58 13.10 4.93
CA GLU A 90 4.25 13.25 6.24
C GLU A 90 4.95 11.96 6.65
N VAL A 91 4.36 10.79 6.31
CA VAL A 91 4.99 9.48 6.56
C VAL A 91 6.15 9.23 5.62
N SER A 92 6.11 9.70 4.38
CA SER A 92 7.14 9.43 3.37
C SER A 92 8.54 9.91 3.77
N SER A 93 8.62 10.95 4.60
CA SER A 93 9.91 11.45 5.13
C SER A 93 10.52 10.54 6.21
N VAL A 94 9.72 9.66 6.81
CA VAL A 94 10.11 8.77 7.92
C VAL A 94 10.19 7.32 7.47
N VAL A 95 9.18 6.84 6.74
CA VAL A 95 9.05 5.47 6.24
C VAL A 95 8.67 5.53 4.75
N PRO A 96 9.61 5.93 3.87
CA PRO A 96 9.32 6.10 2.43
C PRO A 96 8.81 4.81 1.78
N GLU A 97 9.27 3.64 2.24
CA GLU A 97 8.84 2.33 1.77
C GLU A 97 7.36 2.00 2.04
N ALA A 98 6.69 2.79 2.88
CA ALA A 98 5.26 2.66 3.15
C ALA A 98 4.39 3.44 2.16
N ILE A 99 4.96 4.33 1.36
CA ILE A 99 4.21 5.30 0.55
C ILE A 99 4.37 5.00 -0.94
N THR A 100 3.27 5.11 -1.64
CA THR A 100 3.23 5.06 -3.11
C THR A 100 2.59 6.35 -3.64
N GLY A 101 3.09 6.84 -4.76
CA GLY A 101 2.65 8.10 -5.38
C GLY A 101 3.41 9.31 -4.83
N GLU A 102 3.26 10.42 -5.50
CA GLU A 102 3.94 11.69 -5.22
C GLU A 102 2.98 12.71 -4.61
N LYS A 103 3.51 13.58 -3.73
CA LYS A 103 2.73 14.67 -3.16
C LYS A 103 2.29 15.64 -4.27
N ASP A 104 1.03 16.05 -4.22
CA ASP A 104 0.42 16.98 -5.17
C ASP A 104 0.43 16.49 -6.63
N ALA A 105 0.59 15.19 -6.87
CA ALA A 105 0.53 14.62 -8.20
C ALA A 105 -0.89 14.68 -8.78
N MET A 106 -0.96 14.89 -10.10
CA MET A 106 -2.20 14.90 -10.86
C MET A 106 -2.13 13.91 -12.00
N GLU A 107 -3.22 13.21 -12.26
CA GLU A 107 -3.42 12.45 -13.49
C GLU A 107 -3.91 13.40 -14.59
N ALA A 108 -3.19 13.43 -15.70
CA ALA A 108 -3.57 14.28 -16.82
C ALA A 108 -4.94 13.90 -17.39
N ALA A 109 -5.65 14.89 -17.91
CA ALA A 109 -6.90 14.64 -18.62
C ALA A 109 -6.71 13.63 -19.76
N VAL A 110 -7.63 12.67 -19.86
CA VAL A 110 -7.67 11.72 -20.99
C VAL A 110 -8.61 12.29 -22.05
N LEU A 111 -8.15 12.30 -23.28
CA LEU A 111 -8.94 12.78 -24.41
C LEU A 111 -9.51 11.60 -25.20
N TYR A 112 -10.63 11.82 -25.88
CA TYR A 112 -11.14 10.86 -26.87
C TYR A 112 -10.14 10.74 -28.02
N VAL A 113 -9.81 9.50 -28.38
CA VAL A 113 -8.92 9.18 -29.50
C VAL A 113 -9.67 8.46 -30.62
N GLU A 114 -9.05 8.35 -31.79
CA GLU A 114 -9.63 7.62 -32.92
C GLU A 114 -9.87 6.15 -32.54
N GLY A 115 -11.10 5.66 -32.76
CA GLY A 115 -11.54 4.32 -32.36
C GLY A 115 -12.30 4.25 -31.02
N ASP A 116 -12.36 5.34 -30.26
CA ASP A 116 -13.23 5.41 -29.09
C ASP A 116 -14.70 5.52 -29.48
N GLU A 117 -15.60 4.95 -28.66
CA GLU A 117 -17.03 5.29 -28.73
C GLU A 117 -17.24 6.72 -28.26
N LEU A 118 -17.76 7.56 -29.18
CA LEU A 118 -18.00 8.98 -28.90
C LEU A 118 -19.46 9.20 -28.45
N PRO A 119 -19.71 9.70 -27.23
CA PRO A 119 -21.04 10.13 -26.83
C PRO A 119 -21.57 11.26 -27.71
N SER A 120 -22.89 11.44 -27.76
CA SER A 120 -23.51 12.51 -28.55
C SER A 120 -22.91 13.88 -28.18
N GLY A 121 -22.46 14.62 -29.20
CA GLY A 121 -21.85 15.94 -29.04
C GLY A 121 -20.39 15.93 -28.63
N LYS A 122 -19.72 14.78 -28.63
CA LYS A 122 -18.28 14.65 -28.40
C LYS A 122 -17.54 14.33 -29.69
N SER A 123 -16.29 14.80 -29.78
CA SER A 123 -15.37 14.61 -30.88
C SER A 123 -14.02 14.06 -30.40
N VAL A 124 -13.23 13.48 -31.28
CA VAL A 124 -11.83 13.15 -31.03
C VAL A 124 -11.10 14.44 -30.61
N GLY A 125 -10.34 14.36 -29.52
CA GLY A 125 -9.67 15.51 -28.90
C GLY A 125 -10.46 16.18 -27.77
N ASP A 126 -11.76 15.91 -27.61
CA ASP A 126 -12.52 16.34 -26.43
C ASP A 126 -12.08 15.59 -25.17
N VAL A 127 -12.31 16.22 -24.00
CA VAL A 127 -12.02 15.60 -22.72
C VAL A 127 -12.97 14.43 -22.46
N LYS A 128 -12.40 13.22 -22.31
CA LYS A 128 -13.05 11.97 -21.92
C LYS A 128 -13.11 11.84 -20.40
N PHE A 129 -11.96 12.02 -19.75
CA PHE A 129 -11.84 12.11 -18.30
C PHE A 129 -11.06 13.37 -17.95
N PRO A 130 -11.58 14.25 -17.08
CA PRO A 130 -10.85 15.45 -16.66
C PRO A 130 -9.60 15.09 -15.87
N GLU A 131 -8.70 16.05 -15.74
CA GLU A 131 -7.58 15.97 -14.81
C GLU A 131 -8.12 15.70 -13.40
N GLN A 132 -7.46 14.81 -12.68
CA GLN A 132 -7.86 14.41 -11.34
C GLN A 132 -6.64 14.19 -10.42
N ILE A 133 -6.91 14.15 -9.11
CA ILE A 133 -5.86 13.91 -8.11
C ILE A 133 -5.29 12.49 -8.29
N ALA A 134 -3.97 12.39 -8.51
CA ALA A 134 -3.22 11.15 -8.37
C ALA A 134 -2.89 10.93 -6.88
N ALA A 135 -3.81 10.34 -6.14
CA ALA A 135 -3.71 10.25 -4.70
C ALA A 135 -2.53 9.36 -4.26
N GLN A 136 -1.79 9.83 -3.25
CA GLN A 136 -0.82 8.98 -2.56
C GLN A 136 -1.55 7.87 -1.79
N ALA A 137 -0.89 6.71 -1.68
CA ALA A 137 -1.36 5.59 -0.86
C ALA A 137 -0.33 5.22 0.21
N ILE A 138 -0.82 4.62 1.31
CA ILE A 138 0.00 4.11 2.41
C ILE A 138 -0.22 2.62 2.62
N ASP A 139 0.87 1.86 2.66
CA ASP A 139 0.91 0.48 3.15
C ASP A 139 1.29 0.48 4.63
N GLN A 140 0.29 0.46 5.50
CA GLN A 140 0.50 0.48 6.95
C GLN A 140 1.26 -0.75 7.47
N SER A 141 1.30 -1.86 6.73
CA SER A 141 2.05 -3.05 7.13
C SER A 141 3.55 -2.79 7.25
N LYS A 142 4.08 -1.80 6.53
CA LYS A 142 5.48 -1.36 6.60
C LYS A 142 5.83 -0.66 7.91
N LEU A 143 4.83 -0.22 8.67
CA LEU A 143 5.04 0.37 10.00
C LEU A 143 5.21 -0.70 11.09
N VAL A 144 4.78 -1.95 10.85
CA VAL A 144 4.82 -3.02 11.85
C VAL A 144 6.26 -3.32 12.34
N PRO A 145 7.30 -3.46 11.49
CA PRO A 145 8.66 -3.69 11.97
C PRO A 145 9.18 -2.53 12.85
N LEU A 146 8.84 -1.28 12.49
CA LEU A 146 9.18 -0.09 13.26
C LEU A 146 8.53 -0.11 14.64
N LEU A 147 7.25 -0.47 14.72
CA LEU A 147 6.50 -0.60 15.98
C LEU A 147 7.10 -1.70 16.85
N VAL A 148 7.35 -2.89 16.30
CA VAL A 148 7.94 -4.02 17.03
C VAL A 148 9.30 -3.67 17.61
N LYS A 149 10.18 -3.09 16.79
CA LYS A 149 11.52 -2.69 17.25
C LYS A 149 11.46 -1.61 18.33
N THR A 150 10.54 -0.63 18.19
CA THR A 150 10.33 0.41 19.21
C THR A 150 9.87 -0.19 20.54
N ILE A 151 8.94 -1.17 20.51
CA ILE A 151 8.48 -1.85 21.72
C ILE A 151 9.65 -2.59 22.40
N GLN A 152 10.49 -3.29 21.66
CA GLN A 152 11.68 -3.95 22.19
C GLN A 152 12.66 -2.98 22.84
N GLU A 153 12.90 -1.82 22.23
CA GLU A 153 13.77 -0.77 22.79
C GLU A 153 13.17 -0.16 24.08
N LEU A 154 11.86 0.06 24.11
CA LEU A 154 11.16 0.57 25.30
C LEU A 154 11.16 -0.46 26.43
N GLU A 155 10.94 -1.73 26.14
CA GLU A 155 10.98 -2.84 27.12
C GLU A 155 12.38 -2.93 27.75
N ALA A 156 13.44 -2.90 26.92
CA ALA A 156 14.81 -2.91 27.44
C ALA A 156 15.12 -1.70 28.35
N ARG A 157 14.58 -0.51 28.02
CA ARG A 157 14.75 0.70 28.86
C ARG A 157 13.97 0.58 30.19
N ILE A 158 12.76 0.02 30.16
CA ILE A 158 11.97 -0.22 31.37
C ILE A 158 12.73 -1.18 32.29
N THR A 159 13.17 -2.33 31.78
CA THR A 159 13.96 -3.31 32.53
C THR A 159 15.20 -2.68 33.19
N ALA A 160 15.90 -1.81 32.48
CA ALA A 160 17.08 -1.10 33.02
C ALA A 160 16.73 -0.08 34.11
N LEU A 161 15.49 0.42 34.16
CA LEU A 161 15.04 1.36 35.20
C LEU A 161 14.51 0.64 36.44
N GLU A 162 14.11 -0.64 36.31
CA GLU A 162 13.61 -1.46 37.39
C GLU A 162 14.72 -2.26 38.11
N ALA A 163 15.93 -2.30 37.55
CA ALA A 163 17.11 -3.02 38.08
C ALA A 163 17.92 -2.16 39.07
#